data_db23551fe5bbaa4270ce467c8f31aa4a
#
_entry.id   db23551fe5bbaa4270ce467c8f31aa4a
#
_cell.length_a   1.000
_cell.length_b   1.000
_cell.length_c   1.000
_cell.angle_alpha   90.00
_cell.angle_beta   90.00
_cell.angle_gamma   90.00
#
_symmetry.space_group_name_H-M   'P 1'
#
loop_
_entity.id
_entity.type
_entity.pdbx_description
1 polymer ?
#
loop_
_entity_poly.entity_id
_entity_poly.type
_entity_poly.pdbx_seq_one_letter_code
_entity_poly.pdbx_strand_id
1 'polypeptide(L)'
;MITALEAIRLAKEIGGKDGLNCIAELDETAVAEQTECSGNAPLPLLFGVPVLVKDNIDVKGFHTTAGSLALKDNIAQNDAPVIRNLRRNGAVIIGKSNMTEFANFVSTKMPGGYSSRGGQVIHAVKPELDPLGSSTGSAVAVAAGIVPMAVGTDTCHSVTACAMGNGICGLKPPTGVLSQEGIIPISKTFDSAGALAQNVSDTLKLYSAMRDEPLPEIKPALAGGLRIAVNTANSDMNPEERKQFLDKVVETLKNSGAAVSEVDEPPTPELPAIMKREFGPGLAEYLGKNMAKLKTLKEIVEYFEAHPDTMMKYGYDLLHGALYDESQEDVVEEEYQKAMKSRADQIKKVTEEIKDYDAVLITGPTYVNHLCGLPTITVASGSLDSNGVRQAIMLYGTDEYRLYSAALTVEQLLNMEEKNDYE
;
A
#
# COMPACT_ATOMS: atom_id res chain seq x y z
N MET A 1 22.87 6.51 -0.64
CA MET A 1 21.42 6.88 -0.54
C MET A 1 21.23 8.14 -1.38
N ILE A 2 20.18 8.19 -2.21
CA ILE A 2 19.87 9.36 -3.06
C ILE A 2 19.56 10.58 -2.18
N THR A 3 20.03 11.76 -2.57
CA THR A 3 19.73 13.01 -1.87
C THR A 3 18.37 13.56 -2.30
N ALA A 4 17.78 14.47 -1.48
CA ALA A 4 16.51 15.10 -1.83
C ALA A 4 16.61 15.94 -3.12
N LEU A 5 17.74 16.59 -3.38
CA LEU A 5 18.00 17.31 -4.64
C LEU A 5 17.98 16.37 -5.85
N GLU A 6 18.65 15.23 -5.73
CA GLU A 6 18.68 14.23 -6.80
C GLU A 6 17.30 13.61 -7.04
N ALA A 7 16.54 13.32 -5.97
CA ALA A 7 15.18 12.84 -6.07
C ALA A 7 14.25 13.85 -6.78
N ILE A 8 14.35 15.13 -6.46
CA ILE A 8 13.60 16.20 -7.15
C ILE A 8 13.99 16.27 -8.63
N ARG A 9 15.30 16.18 -8.96
CA ARG A 9 15.76 16.15 -10.34
C ARG A 9 15.17 14.98 -11.13
N LEU A 10 15.26 13.76 -10.59
CA LEU A 10 14.69 12.55 -11.22
C LEU A 10 13.16 12.62 -11.33
N ALA A 11 12.47 13.14 -10.30
CA ALA A 11 11.03 13.35 -10.33
C ALA A 11 10.60 14.24 -11.50
N LYS A 12 11.39 15.29 -11.83
CA LYS A 12 11.14 16.15 -12.99
C LYS A 12 11.47 15.47 -14.31
N GLU A 13 12.60 14.75 -14.36
CA GLU A 13 13.10 14.16 -15.61
C GLU A 13 12.25 13.00 -16.10
N ILE A 14 11.89 12.08 -15.20
CA ILE A 14 11.20 10.83 -15.57
C ILE A 14 9.88 10.61 -14.84
N GLY A 15 9.63 11.29 -13.71
CA GLY A 15 8.43 11.06 -12.88
C GLY A 15 7.19 11.83 -13.33
N GLY A 16 7.36 12.86 -14.16
CA GLY A 16 6.29 13.74 -14.63
C GLY A 16 5.41 13.13 -15.71
N LYS A 17 4.46 13.95 -16.21
CA LYS A 17 3.41 13.54 -17.16
C LYS A 17 3.93 12.98 -18.48
N ASP A 18 5.07 13.46 -18.95
CA ASP A 18 5.69 13.01 -20.19
C ASP A 18 6.60 11.78 -20.02
N GLY A 19 6.73 11.26 -18.79
CA GLY A 19 7.47 10.07 -18.42
C GLY A 19 6.58 9.01 -17.75
N LEU A 20 6.97 8.59 -16.55
CA LEU A 20 6.24 7.56 -15.78
C LEU A 20 4.90 8.07 -15.19
N ASN A 21 4.68 9.37 -15.19
CA ASN A 21 3.49 10.01 -14.64
C ASN A 21 3.17 9.59 -13.19
N CYS A 22 4.19 9.29 -12.41
CA CYS A 22 4.05 8.82 -11.03
C CYS A 22 3.96 9.97 -10.01
N ILE A 23 4.28 11.21 -10.41
CA ILE A 23 4.25 12.41 -9.58
C ILE A 23 2.98 13.21 -9.86
N ALA A 24 2.20 13.48 -8.82
CA ALA A 24 0.99 14.32 -8.89
C ALA A 24 1.31 15.81 -8.60
N GLU A 25 2.20 16.06 -7.65
CA GLU A 25 2.64 17.39 -7.23
C GLU A 25 4.05 17.31 -6.64
N LEU A 26 4.92 18.26 -6.95
CA LEU A 26 6.31 18.28 -6.52
C LEU A 26 6.63 19.61 -5.82
N ASP A 27 7.29 19.53 -4.67
CA ASP A 27 7.88 20.70 -4.00
C ASP A 27 9.37 20.81 -4.33
N GLU A 28 9.70 21.73 -5.19
CA GLU A 28 11.10 21.99 -5.59
C GLU A 28 11.93 22.67 -4.48
N THR A 29 11.27 23.18 -3.45
CA THR A 29 11.89 23.92 -2.33
C THR A 29 12.05 23.05 -1.09
N ALA A 30 11.54 21.83 -1.09
CA ALA A 30 11.52 20.91 0.07
C ALA A 30 12.89 20.75 0.76
N VAL A 31 14.00 20.88 0.02
CA VAL A 31 15.36 20.80 0.60
C VAL A 31 15.67 21.95 1.55
N ALA A 32 15.08 23.13 1.34
CA ALA A 32 15.29 24.31 2.21
C ALA A 32 14.64 24.13 3.60
N GLU A 33 13.68 23.23 3.73
CA GLU A 33 13.03 22.91 5.01
C GLU A 33 13.84 21.93 5.86
N GLN A 34 14.96 21.41 5.33
CA GLN A 34 15.82 20.48 6.04
C GLN A 34 16.45 21.19 7.24
N THR A 35 15.98 20.85 8.43
CA THR A 35 16.48 21.42 9.69
C THR A 35 17.96 21.05 9.84
N GLU A 36 18.85 22.04 9.94
CA GLU A 36 20.25 21.83 10.30
C GLU A 36 20.30 21.17 11.69
N CYS A 37 20.69 19.91 11.77
CA CYS A 37 20.95 19.25 13.04
C CYS A 37 22.25 19.83 13.61
N SER A 38 22.11 20.84 14.48
CA SER A 38 23.22 21.42 15.23
C SER A 38 23.41 20.64 16.54
N GLY A 39 24.54 19.95 16.68
CA GLY A 39 24.95 19.32 17.94
C GLY A 39 25.41 17.87 17.84
N ASN A 40 25.83 17.30 18.97
CA ASN A 40 26.29 15.91 19.11
C ASN A 40 25.13 14.89 19.28
N ALA A 41 23.88 15.27 19.03
CA ALA A 41 22.75 14.36 19.10
C ALA A 41 22.78 13.36 17.93
N PRO A 42 22.34 12.10 18.11
CA PRO A 42 22.18 11.15 17.02
C PRO A 42 21.23 11.74 15.96
N LEU A 43 21.56 11.52 14.67
CA LEU A 43 20.68 11.93 13.59
C LEU A 43 19.33 11.19 13.66
N PRO A 44 18.21 11.86 13.37
CA PRO A 44 16.92 11.21 13.24
C PRO A 44 16.95 10.07 12.21
N LEU A 45 16.06 9.08 12.37
CA LEU A 45 16.05 7.81 11.60
C LEU A 45 16.05 8.00 10.07
N LEU A 46 15.34 9.02 9.57
CA LEU A 46 15.19 9.34 8.15
C LEU A 46 15.81 10.71 7.79
N PHE A 47 16.81 11.17 8.53
CA PHE A 47 17.42 12.48 8.29
C PHE A 47 17.89 12.65 6.84
N GLY A 48 17.29 13.62 6.14
CA GLY A 48 17.60 13.94 4.74
C GLY A 48 17.06 12.95 3.70
N VAL A 49 16.31 11.91 4.10
CA VAL A 49 15.75 10.92 3.18
C VAL A 49 14.56 11.52 2.45
N PRO A 50 14.57 11.58 1.10
CA PRO A 50 13.42 12.01 0.33
C PRO A 50 12.30 10.97 0.36
N VAL A 51 11.09 11.42 0.66
CA VAL A 51 9.88 10.59 0.71
C VAL A 51 8.79 11.21 -0.16
N LEU A 52 8.12 10.37 -0.95
CA LEU A 52 6.94 10.72 -1.74
C LEU A 52 5.69 10.19 -1.04
N VAL A 53 4.59 10.97 -1.08
CA VAL A 53 3.36 10.65 -0.33
C VAL A 53 2.17 10.51 -1.28
N LYS A 54 1.40 9.43 -1.16
CA LYS A 54 0.19 9.18 -1.97
C LYS A 54 -0.82 10.32 -1.86
N ASP A 55 -1.49 10.65 -2.96
CA ASP A 55 -2.37 11.81 -3.08
C ASP A 55 -3.67 11.74 -2.25
N ASN A 56 -3.92 10.68 -1.53
CA ASN A 56 -5.02 10.62 -0.56
C ASN A 56 -4.59 10.88 0.90
N ILE A 57 -3.32 11.22 1.17
CA ILE A 57 -2.79 11.52 2.51
C ILE A 57 -2.48 13.01 2.61
N ASP A 58 -2.96 13.67 3.65
CA ASP A 58 -2.73 15.10 3.89
C ASP A 58 -1.26 15.40 4.17
N VAL A 59 -0.71 16.26 3.33
CA VAL A 59 0.57 16.96 3.54
C VAL A 59 0.25 18.44 3.50
N LYS A 60 0.51 19.16 4.59
CA LYS A 60 0.20 20.58 4.71
C LYS A 60 0.70 21.39 3.51
N GLY A 61 -0.20 22.16 2.91
CA GLY A 61 0.08 23.02 1.76
C GLY A 61 -0.04 22.34 0.40
N PHE A 62 -0.10 21.02 0.33
CA PHE A 62 -0.31 20.24 -0.91
C PHE A 62 -1.79 19.93 -1.14
N HIS A 63 -2.13 19.65 -2.39
CA HIS A 63 -3.43 19.08 -2.70
C HIS A 63 -3.54 17.64 -2.16
N THR A 64 -4.73 17.28 -1.69
CA THR A 64 -5.11 15.91 -1.32
C THR A 64 -6.41 15.59 -2.03
N THR A 65 -6.32 14.93 -3.18
CA THR A 65 -7.43 14.78 -4.11
C THR A 65 -7.90 13.35 -4.31
N ALA A 66 -7.21 12.37 -3.74
CA ALA A 66 -7.40 10.96 -4.08
C ALA A 66 -7.38 10.69 -5.60
N GLY A 67 -6.61 11.47 -6.37
CA GLY A 67 -6.53 11.39 -7.82
C GLY A 67 -7.74 11.98 -8.56
N SER A 68 -8.74 12.55 -7.87
CA SER A 68 -10.00 12.99 -8.49
C SER A 68 -10.02 14.48 -8.82
N LEU A 69 -10.50 14.80 -10.03
CA LEU A 69 -10.83 16.19 -10.39
C LEU A 69 -11.97 16.77 -9.55
N ALA A 70 -12.84 15.93 -8.97
CA ALA A 70 -13.89 16.37 -8.05
C ALA A 70 -13.31 17.03 -6.78
N LEU A 71 -12.09 16.67 -6.39
CA LEU A 71 -11.40 17.21 -5.22
C LEU A 71 -10.18 18.08 -5.57
N LYS A 72 -10.07 18.54 -6.80
CA LYS A 72 -8.90 19.31 -7.31
C LYS A 72 -8.54 20.56 -6.52
N ASP A 73 -9.48 21.12 -5.78
CA ASP A 73 -9.29 22.36 -4.98
C ASP A 73 -9.06 22.05 -3.48
N ASN A 74 -8.98 20.77 -3.08
CA ASN A 74 -8.80 20.40 -1.68
C ASN A 74 -7.31 20.45 -1.29
N ILE A 75 -6.91 21.54 -0.60
CA ILE A 75 -5.56 21.74 -0.08
C ILE A 75 -5.54 21.42 1.42
N ALA A 76 -4.65 20.52 1.82
CA ALA A 76 -4.47 20.12 3.21
C ALA A 76 -3.98 21.27 4.10
N GLN A 77 -4.69 21.54 5.20
CA GLN A 77 -4.33 22.59 6.15
C GLN A 77 -3.32 22.11 7.20
N ASN A 78 -3.26 20.82 7.42
CA ASN A 78 -2.38 20.15 8.38
C ASN A 78 -1.76 18.90 7.75
N ASP A 79 -0.63 18.47 8.29
CA ASP A 79 -0.10 17.14 8.00
C ASP A 79 -0.95 16.07 8.69
N ALA A 80 -1.19 14.95 8.04
CA ALA A 80 -1.65 13.73 8.70
C ALA A 80 -0.67 13.31 9.80
N PRO A 81 -1.11 12.61 10.89
CA PRO A 81 -0.20 12.16 11.96
C PRO A 81 1.01 11.39 11.45
N VAL A 82 0.84 10.49 10.50
CA VAL A 82 1.94 9.73 9.89
C VAL A 82 2.97 10.64 9.19
N ILE A 83 2.55 11.76 8.61
CA ILE A 83 3.44 12.73 7.97
C ILE A 83 4.15 13.60 9.01
N ARG A 84 3.46 14.03 10.07
CA ARG A 84 4.12 14.73 11.19
C ARG A 84 5.24 13.87 11.80
N ASN A 85 5.00 12.57 11.95
CA ASN A 85 6.00 11.65 12.48
C ASN A 85 7.18 11.49 11.53
N LEU A 86 6.96 11.38 10.22
CA LEU A 86 8.04 11.35 9.23
C LEU A 86 8.91 12.62 9.28
N ARG A 87 8.30 13.82 9.34
CA ARG A 87 9.04 15.06 9.48
C ARG A 87 9.84 15.12 10.79
N ARG A 88 9.27 14.66 11.92
CA ARG A 88 9.99 14.54 13.20
C ARG A 88 11.21 13.62 13.10
N ASN A 89 11.11 12.57 12.28
CA ASN A 89 12.21 11.65 12.00
C ASN A 89 13.17 12.15 10.89
N GLY A 90 13.03 13.40 10.44
CA GLY A 90 13.95 14.07 9.52
C GLY A 90 13.73 13.73 8.04
N ALA A 91 12.62 13.09 7.68
CA ALA A 91 12.28 12.86 6.28
C ALA A 91 11.99 14.15 5.54
N VAL A 92 12.44 14.26 4.29
CA VAL A 92 12.15 15.36 3.37
C VAL A 92 10.98 14.96 2.48
N ILE A 93 9.79 15.51 2.72
CA ILE A 93 8.61 15.24 1.88
C ILE A 93 8.76 16.07 0.60
N ILE A 94 9.06 15.42 -0.52
CA ILE A 94 9.32 16.09 -1.79
C ILE A 94 8.07 16.29 -2.65
N GLY A 95 6.93 15.68 -2.32
CA GLY A 95 5.72 15.84 -3.10
C GLY A 95 4.68 14.74 -2.90
N LYS A 96 3.68 14.77 -3.78
CA LYS A 96 2.55 13.81 -3.82
C LYS A 96 2.70 12.89 -5.03
N SER A 97 2.38 11.61 -4.84
CA SER A 97 2.37 10.62 -5.92
C SER A 97 0.98 10.45 -6.51
N ASN A 98 0.90 10.22 -7.81
CA ASN A 98 -0.31 9.79 -8.49
C ASN A 98 -0.79 8.43 -7.97
N MET A 99 -2.08 8.19 -8.10
CA MET A 99 -2.74 6.98 -7.59
C MET A 99 -3.93 6.60 -8.46
N THR A 100 -4.46 5.39 -8.29
CA THR A 100 -5.76 5.06 -8.84
C THR A 100 -6.85 5.85 -8.11
N GLU A 101 -7.75 6.48 -8.85
CA GLU A 101 -8.76 7.40 -8.32
C GLU A 101 -9.60 6.78 -7.19
N PHE A 102 -9.81 7.55 -6.10
CA PHE A 102 -10.45 7.10 -4.85
C PHE A 102 -9.95 5.73 -4.37
N ALA A 103 -8.63 5.54 -4.44
CA ALA A 103 -7.97 4.30 -4.02
C ALA A 103 -8.53 3.04 -4.72
N ASN A 104 -8.93 3.17 -6.00
CA ASN A 104 -9.56 2.14 -6.82
C ASN A 104 -11.03 1.83 -6.46
N PHE A 105 -11.70 2.74 -5.73
CA PHE A 105 -13.12 2.59 -5.35
C PHE A 105 -14.09 3.37 -6.26
N VAL A 106 -13.71 3.58 -7.54
CA VAL A 106 -14.56 4.23 -8.55
C VAL A 106 -15.28 3.19 -9.40
N SER A 107 -14.53 2.26 -10.02
CA SER A 107 -15.09 1.28 -10.94
C SER A 107 -14.29 -0.01 -10.96
N THR A 108 -14.98 -1.13 -11.09
CA THR A 108 -14.37 -2.47 -11.27
C THR A 108 -13.58 -2.61 -12.58
N LYS A 109 -13.75 -1.67 -13.52
CA LYS A 109 -13.08 -1.66 -14.85
C LYS A 109 -11.90 -0.70 -14.92
N MET A 110 -11.60 0.05 -13.85
CA MET A 110 -10.53 1.03 -13.84
C MET A 110 -9.17 0.34 -13.73
N PRO A 111 -8.24 0.59 -14.66
CA PRO A 111 -6.89 0.03 -14.56
C PRO A 111 -6.11 0.63 -13.39
N GLY A 112 -5.14 -0.11 -12.87
CA GLY A 112 -4.23 0.39 -11.85
C GLY A 112 -3.51 1.67 -12.30
N GLY A 113 -3.47 2.67 -11.41
CA GLY A 113 -2.78 3.94 -11.66
C GLY A 113 -3.51 4.95 -12.54
N TYR A 114 -4.74 4.68 -12.97
CA TYR A 114 -5.53 5.70 -13.67
C TYR A 114 -6.29 6.60 -12.70
N SER A 115 -6.30 7.88 -12.99
CA SER A 115 -7.13 8.86 -12.28
C SER A 115 -7.57 9.99 -13.21
N SER A 116 -8.75 10.60 -12.96
CA SER A 116 -9.26 11.72 -13.76
C SER A 116 -8.35 12.94 -13.68
N ARG A 117 -7.71 13.19 -12.53
CA ARG A 117 -6.76 14.30 -12.32
C ARG A 117 -5.38 14.03 -12.92
N GLY A 118 -4.82 12.84 -12.69
CA GLY A 118 -3.43 12.51 -13.04
C GLY A 118 -3.26 11.82 -14.40
N GLY A 119 -4.32 11.18 -14.92
CA GLY A 119 -4.17 10.26 -16.07
C GLY A 119 -3.60 8.91 -15.64
N GLN A 120 -2.96 8.19 -16.57
CA GLN A 120 -2.40 6.86 -16.36
C GLN A 120 -0.94 6.95 -15.88
N VAL A 121 -0.62 6.30 -14.77
CA VAL A 121 0.75 6.02 -14.33
C VAL A 121 1.31 4.87 -15.17
N ILE A 122 2.54 5.00 -15.61
CA ILE A 122 3.22 4.02 -16.45
C ILE A 122 4.12 3.13 -15.59
N HIS A 123 4.13 1.83 -15.87
CA HIS A 123 4.97 0.86 -15.15
C HIS A 123 6.46 1.15 -15.37
N ALA A 124 7.27 1.11 -14.29
CA ALA A 124 8.67 1.55 -14.31
C ALA A 124 9.58 0.76 -15.24
N VAL A 125 9.33 -0.55 -15.42
CA VAL A 125 10.18 -1.46 -16.21
C VAL A 125 9.62 -1.66 -17.62
N LYS A 126 8.31 -1.86 -17.76
CA LYS A 126 7.66 -2.20 -19.02
C LYS A 126 6.32 -1.47 -19.13
N PRO A 127 6.24 -0.45 -20.03
CA PRO A 127 5.07 0.44 -20.13
C PRO A 127 3.74 -0.26 -20.40
N GLU A 128 3.74 -1.46 -20.98
CA GLU A 128 2.54 -2.22 -21.33
C GLU A 128 1.95 -2.99 -20.14
N LEU A 129 2.70 -3.14 -19.03
CA LEU A 129 2.21 -3.80 -17.84
C LEU A 129 1.29 -2.88 -17.04
N ASP A 130 0.25 -3.46 -16.44
CA ASP A 130 -0.53 -2.77 -15.42
C ASP A 130 0.35 -2.56 -14.17
N PRO A 131 0.64 -1.31 -13.77
CA PRO A 131 1.46 -1.04 -12.59
C PRO A 131 0.75 -1.35 -11.27
N LEU A 132 -0.46 -1.92 -11.33
CA LEU A 132 -1.36 -2.21 -10.23
C LEU A 132 -1.75 -0.94 -9.42
N GLY A 133 -2.67 -1.10 -8.49
CA GLY A 133 -3.24 0.03 -7.73
C GLY A 133 -3.57 -0.38 -6.29
N SER A 134 -3.84 0.62 -5.48
CA SER A 134 -4.02 2.04 -5.81
C SER A 134 -2.82 2.94 -5.48
N SER A 135 -1.79 2.46 -4.75
CA SER A 135 -0.57 3.25 -4.43
C SER A 135 0.44 3.25 -5.58
N THR A 136 -0.05 3.34 -6.80
CA THR A 136 0.69 3.13 -8.05
C THR A 136 1.86 4.06 -8.20
N GLY A 137 1.65 5.38 -8.11
CA GLY A 137 2.73 6.37 -8.28
C GLY A 137 3.81 6.24 -7.19
N SER A 138 3.41 5.89 -5.96
CA SER A 138 4.36 5.59 -4.88
C SER A 138 5.25 4.39 -5.21
N ALA A 139 4.65 3.28 -5.68
CA ALA A 139 5.39 2.07 -6.04
C ALA A 139 6.30 2.28 -7.25
N VAL A 140 5.79 2.91 -8.32
CA VAL A 140 6.55 3.20 -9.54
C VAL A 140 7.71 4.14 -9.26
N ALA A 141 7.54 5.18 -8.42
CA ALA A 141 8.62 6.10 -8.07
C ALA A 141 9.76 5.40 -7.30
N VAL A 142 9.44 4.44 -6.42
CA VAL A 142 10.44 3.62 -5.73
C VAL A 142 11.11 2.65 -6.71
N ALA A 143 10.33 1.95 -7.54
CA ALA A 143 10.86 0.99 -8.51
C ALA A 143 11.80 1.64 -9.53
N ALA A 144 11.47 2.86 -9.99
CA ALA A 144 12.30 3.65 -10.90
C ALA A 144 13.49 4.35 -10.23
N GLY A 145 13.67 4.21 -8.92
CA GLY A 145 14.76 4.84 -8.16
C GLY A 145 14.64 6.37 -8.03
N ILE A 146 13.46 6.94 -8.26
CA ILE A 146 13.21 8.39 -8.09
C ILE A 146 13.29 8.77 -6.61
N VAL A 147 12.75 7.93 -5.74
CA VAL A 147 12.85 8.04 -4.28
C VAL A 147 13.23 6.69 -3.68
N PRO A 148 13.95 6.66 -2.55
CA PRO A 148 14.24 5.40 -1.86
C PRO A 148 13.02 4.86 -1.13
N MET A 149 12.09 5.72 -0.76
CA MET A 149 10.93 5.40 0.08
C MET A 149 9.71 6.20 -0.33
N ALA A 150 8.52 5.59 -0.23
CA ALA A 150 7.25 6.27 -0.45
C ALA A 150 6.16 5.75 0.50
N VAL A 151 5.20 6.61 0.82
CA VAL A 151 4.02 6.26 1.62
C VAL A 151 2.84 5.99 0.69
N GLY A 152 2.16 4.87 0.94
CA GLY A 152 0.90 4.50 0.31
C GLY A 152 -0.23 4.33 1.31
N THR A 153 -1.38 3.86 0.84
CA THR A 153 -2.49 3.36 1.66
C THR A 153 -2.96 2.02 1.15
N ASP A 154 -3.37 1.16 2.04
CA ASP A 154 -3.80 -0.20 1.74
C ASP A 154 -5.14 -0.49 2.43
N THR A 155 -6.12 -0.91 1.65
CA THR A 155 -7.43 -1.41 2.10
C THR A 155 -7.55 -2.89 1.74
N CYS A 156 -7.22 -3.21 0.48
CA CYS A 156 -7.25 -4.55 -0.13
C CYS A 156 -6.05 -4.68 -1.07
N HIS A 157 -4.84 -4.83 -0.53
CA HIS A 157 -3.57 -4.97 -1.26
C HIS A 157 -3.08 -3.71 -2.01
N SER A 158 -3.59 -2.51 -1.73
CA SER A 158 -3.18 -1.31 -2.46
C SER A 158 -1.74 -0.82 -2.20
N VAL A 159 -1.03 -1.36 -1.22
CA VAL A 159 0.43 -1.21 -1.02
C VAL A 159 1.14 -2.50 -1.44
N THR A 160 0.66 -3.63 -0.92
CA THR A 160 1.34 -4.91 -1.03
C THR A 160 1.31 -5.47 -2.47
N ALA A 161 0.18 -5.39 -3.19
CA ALA A 161 0.13 -5.78 -4.60
C ALA A 161 0.89 -4.79 -5.50
N CYS A 162 0.79 -3.46 -5.23
CA CYS A 162 1.59 -2.48 -5.97
C CYS A 162 3.10 -2.75 -5.81
N ALA A 163 3.55 -3.10 -4.59
CA ALA A 163 4.93 -3.49 -4.35
C ALA A 163 5.31 -4.75 -5.14
N MET A 164 4.46 -5.79 -5.11
CA MET A 164 4.68 -7.04 -5.83
C MET A 164 4.76 -6.81 -7.34
N GLY A 165 3.83 -6.07 -7.93
CA GLY A 165 3.79 -5.82 -9.37
C GLY A 165 4.93 -4.95 -9.88
N ASN A 166 5.54 -4.13 -9.00
CA ASN A 166 6.68 -3.27 -9.36
C ASN A 166 8.02 -3.80 -8.84
N GLY A 167 8.07 -5.01 -8.28
CA GLY A 167 9.29 -5.68 -7.86
C GLY A 167 10.03 -5.00 -6.70
N ILE A 168 9.28 -4.41 -5.77
CA ILE A 168 9.80 -3.74 -4.58
C ILE A 168 9.22 -4.34 -3.30
N CYS A 169 9.64 -3.86 -2.14
CA CYS A 169 9.06 -4.23 -0.85
C CYS A 169 7.96 -3.26 -0.43
N GLY A 170 6.90 -3.79 0.18
CA GLY A 170 5.78 -3.00 0.65
C GLY A 170 5.16 -3.57 1.92
N LEU A 171 4.82 -2.73 2.87
CA LEU A 171 4.26 -3.12 4.16
C LEU A 171 2.93 -2.43 4.42
N LYS A 172 1.90 -3.24 4.64
CA LYS A 172 0.66 -2.86 5.30
C LYS A 172 0.76 -3.31 6.77
N PRO A 173 0.84 -2.39 7.74
CA PRO A 173 0.89 -2.76 9.17
C PRO A 173 -0.45 -3.32 9.65
N PRO A 174 -0.53 -3.80 10.91
CA PRO A 174 -1.81 -4.15 11.53
C PRO A 174 -2.77 -2.97 11.44
N THR A 175 -4.03 -3.22 11.09
CA THR A 175 -5.04 -2.15 11.03
C THR A 175 -5.22 -1.50 12.39
N GLY A 176 -5.25 -0.16 12.44
CA GLY A 176 -5.42 0.62 13.66
C GLY A 176 -4.12 0.98 14.38
N VAL A 177 -2.95 0.48 13.95
CA VAL A 177 -1.65 0.89 14.54
C VAL A 177 -1.23 2.28 14.09
N LEU A 178 -1.47 2.63 12.83
CA LEU A 178 -1.27 3.98 12.31
C LEU A 178 -2.59 4.75 12.29
N SER A 179 -2.52 6.04 12.62
CA SER A 179 -3.68 6.93 12.55
C SER A 179 -4.18 7.05 11.11
N GLN A 180 -5.49 7.01 10.93
CA GLN A 180 -6.16 7.27 9.65
C GLN A 180 -6.59 8.75 9.49
N GLU A 181 -6.33 9.59 10.50
CA GLU A 181 -6.62 11.02 10.43
C GLU A 181 -5.84 11.69 9.30
N GLY A 182 -6.51 12.57 8.54
CA GLY A 182 -5.91 13.24 7.39
C GLY A 182 -5.68 12.31 6.18
N ILE A 183 -6.43 11.21 6.07
CA ILE A 183 -6.39 10.30 4.94
C ILE A 183 -7.80 10.18 4.36
N ILE A 184 -7.96 10.39 3.04
CA ILE A 184 -9.22 10.12 2.34
C ILE A 184 -9.43 8.60 2.37
N PRO A 185 -10.51 8.10 3.03
CA PRO A 185 -10.68 6.68 3.29
C PRO A 185 -11.41 5.92 2.18
N ILE A 186 -11.32 4.59 2.23
CA ILE A 186 -12.34 3.67 1.71
C ILE A 186 -13.14 3.11 2.90
N SER A 187 -12.45 2.52 3.88
CA SER A 187 -13.07 1.82 5.00
C SER A 187 -12.23 1.97 6.26
N LYS A 188 -12.79 2.55 7.30
CA LYS A 188 -12.12 2.67 8.61
C LYS A 188 -11.77 1.31 9.22
N THR A 189 -12.49 0.26 8.83
CA THR A 189 -12.28 -1.11 9.32
C THR A 189 -11.03 -1.75 8.70
N PHE A 190 -10.65 -1.38 7.46
CA PHE A 190 -9.59 -2.04 6.72
C PHE A 190 -8.39 -1.16 6.41
N ASP A 191 -8.60 0.16 6.27
CA ASP A 191 -7.58 1.08 5.79
C ASP A 191 -6.38 1.17 6.73
N SER A 192 -5.20 1.26 6.13
CA SER A 192 -3.97 1.62 6.80
C SER A 192 -3.06 2.40 5.86
N ALA A 193 -2.33 3.38 6.39
CA ALA A 193 -1.13 3.86 5.70
C ALA A 193 -0.10 2.73 5.64
N GLY A 194 0.74 2.72 4.61
CA GLY A 194 1.74 1.69 4.41
C GLY A 194 3.03 2.23 3.82
N ALA A 195 4.09 1.46 3.97
CA ALA A 195 5.45 1.80 3.57
C ALA A 195 5.87 1.05 2.31
N LEU A 196 6.57 1.73 1.40
CA LEU A 196 7.14 1.18 0.17
C LEU A 196 8.62 1.56 0.09
N ALA A 197 9.50 0.57 -0.14
CA ALA A 197 10.94 0.76 -0.33
C ALA A 197 11.55 -0.37 -1.17
N GLN A 198 12.85 -0.27 -1.50
CA GLN A 198 13.55 -1.25 -2.33
C GLN A 198 13.83 -2.59 -1.62
N ASN A 199 13.84 -2.60 -0.28
CA ASN A 199 14.16 -3.76 0.53
C ASN A 199 13.37 -3.74 1.86
N VAL A 200 13.32 -4.89 2.54
CA VAL A 200 12.57 -5.05 3.80
C VAL A 200 13.10 -4.11 4.89
N SER A 201 14.42 -3.98 5.04
CA SER A 201 15.03 -3.13 6.08
C SER A 201 14.59 -1.67 5.96
N ASP A 202 14.61 -1.10 4.74
CA ASP A 202 14.21 0.29 4.50
C ASP A 202 12.69 0.46 4.61
N THR A 203 11.91 -0.54 4.23
CA THR A 203 10.44 -0.57 4.44
C THR A 203 10.11 -0.50 5.94
N LEU A 204 10.80 -1.27 6.78
CA LEU A 204 10.64 -1.26 8.23
C LEU A 204 11.10 0.06 8.87
N LYS A 205 12.17 0.68 8.36
CA LYS A 205 12.60 2.02 8.81
C LYS A 205 11.55 3.08 8.52
N LEU A 206 10.98 3.08 7.30
CA LEU A 206 9.91 4.02 6.94
C LEU A 206 8.70 3.81 7.84
N TYR A 207 8.26 2.57 8.01
CA TYR A 207 7.14 2.24 8.89
C TYR A 207 7.40 2.67 10.34
N SER A 208 8.59 2.38 10.88
CA SER A 208 8.98 2.81 12.22
C SER A 208 8.90 4.32 12.40
N ALA A 209 9.31 5.08 11.37
CA ALA A 209 9.26 6.54 11.40
C ALA A 209 7.83 7.12 11.26
N MET A 210 6.86 6.35 10.76
CA MET A 210 5.44 6.76 10.67
C MET A 210 4.70 6.58 11.99
N ARG A 211 5.20 5.76 12.91
CA ARG A 211 4.56 5.40 14.20
C ARG A 211 4.76 6.51 15.24
N ASP A 212 3.84 6.57 16.20
CA ASP A 212 4.01 7.40 17.40
C ASP A 212 5.14 6.85 18.29
N GLU A 213 5.16 5.51 18.44
CA GLU A 213 6.24 4.79 19.12
C GLU A 213 7.05 3.99 18.08
N PRO A 214 8.38 4.21 17.99
CA PRO A 214 9.20 3.53 17.00
C PRO A 214 9.23 2.01 17.23
N LEU A 215 9.45 1.26 16.15
CA LEU A 215 9.71 -0.18 16.27
C LEU A 215 10.99 -0.41 17.07
N PRO A 216 11.04 -1.48 17.90
CA PRO A 216 12.30 -1.98 18.40
C PRO A 216 13.17 -2.46 17.23
N GLU A 217 14.45 -2.67 17.49
CA GLU A 217 15.35 -3.27 16.49
C GLU A 217 14.85 -4.66 16.08
N ILE A 218 14.46 -4.84 14.82
CA ILE A 218 14.05 -6.13 14.26
C ILE A 218 15.27 -6.78 13.62
N LYS A 219 15.60 -7.99 14.05
CA LYS A 219 16.70 -8.81 13.50
C LYS A 219 16.17 -9.97 12.70
N PRO A 220 16.88 -10.43 11.67
CA PRO A 220 16.54 -11.66 10.97
C PRO A 220 16.45 -12.85 11.95
N ALA A 221 15.46 -13.70 11.77
CA ALA A 221 15.35 -14.96 12.50
C ALA A 221 16.38 -15.98 11.98
N LEU A 222 16.64 -17.03 12.75
CA LEU A 222 17.39 -18.18 12.23
C LEU A 222 16.51 -18.95 11.24
N ALA A 223 16.98 -19.14 10.01
CA ALA A 223 16.22 -19.78 8.94
C ALA A 223 15.68 -21.17 9.34
N GLY A 224 16.51 -22.03 9.97
CA GLY A 224 16.10 -23.35 10.46
C GLY A 224 15.13 -23.34 11.65
N GLY A 225 14.83 -22.17 12.22
CA GLY A 225 13.84 -22.00 13.28
C GLY A 225 12.51 -21.46 12.79
N LEU A 226 12.40 -21.05 11.52
CA LEU A 226 11.17 -20.49 10.96
C LEU A 226 10.06 -21.53 10.81
N ARG A 227 8.85 -21.13 11.14
CA ARG A 227 7.61 -21.87 10.91
C ARG A 227 6.77 -21.09 9.91
N ILE A 228 6.70 -21.55 8.67
CA ILE A 228 6.01 -20.89 7.58
C ILE A 228 4.79 -21.71 7.19
N ALA A 229 3.60 -21.09 7.23
CA ALA A 229 2.44 -21.67 6.55
C ALA A 229 2.42 -21.23 5.08
N VAL A 230 1.94 -22.06 4.19
CA VAL A 230 1.69 -21.76 2.78
C VAL A 230 0.19 -21.76 2.56
N ASN A 231 -0.38 -20.60 2.28
CA ASN A 231 -1.79 -20.49 1.94
C ASN A 231 -1.98 -20.88 0.47
N THR A 232 -2.59 -22.03 0.24
CA THR A 232 -2.81 -22.61 -1.10
C THR A 232 -4.12 -22.18 -1.75
N ALA A 233 -4.95 -21.41 -1.05
CA ALA A 233 -6.21 -20.89 -1.59
C ALA A 233 -5.99 -20.15 -2.92
N ASN A 234 -6.75 -20.54 -3.97
CA ASN A 234 -6.69 -19.95 -5.31
C ASN A 234 -5.30 -19.98 -6.00
N SER A 235 -4.37 -20.80 -5.55
CA SER A 235 -3.01 -20.90 -6.14
C SER A 235 -3.03 -21.36 -7.60
N ASP A 236 -4.03 -22.13 -8.02
CA ASP A 236 -4.28 -22.57 -9.38
C ASP A 236 -4.60 -21.42 -10.36
N MET A 237 -5.03 -20.27 -9.86
CA MET A 237 -5.31 -19.08 -10.67
C MET A 237 -4.04 -18.38 -11.18
N ASN A 238 -2.86 -18.70 -10.65
CA ASN A 238 -1.61 -18.09 -11.09
C ASN A 238 -1.19 -18.56 -12.50
N PRO A 239 -0.52 -17.68 -13.29
CA PRO A 239 0.23 -18.10 -14.47
C PRO A 239 1.34 -19.11 -14.11
N GLU A 240 1.72 -19.96 -15.05
CA GLU A 240 2.70 -21.04 -14.85
C GLU A 240 4.06 -20.51 -14.32
N GLU A 241 4.57 -19.42 -14.89
CA GLU A 241 5.82 -18.78 -14.43
C GLU A 241 5.76 -18.41 -12.95
N ARG A 242 4.61 -17.86 -12.50
CA ARG A 242 4.38 -17.51 -11.11
C ARG A 242 4.34 -18.73 -10.20
N LYS A 243 3.71 -19.82 -10.62
CA LYS A 243 3.69 -21.09 -9.88
C LYS A 243 5.11 -21.63 -9.68
N GLN A 244 5.88 -21.71 -10.76
CA GLN A 244 7.27 -22.18 -10.71
C GLN A 244 8.14 -21.34 -9.75
N PHE A 245 7.97 -20.03 -9.77
CA PHE A 245 8.67 -19.17 -8.81
C PHE A 245 8.25 -19.46 -7.36
N LEU A 246 6.97 -19.60 -7.10
CA LEU A 246 6.46 -19.89 -5.74
C LEU A 246 6.91 -21.28 -5.26
N ASP A 247 6.95 -22.28 -6.13
CA ASP A 247 7.46 -23.62 -5.83
C ASP A 247 8.95 -23.53 -5.45
N LYS A 248 9.75 -22.78 -6.21
CA LYS A 248 11.17 -22.52 -5.89
C LYS A 248 11.31 -21.83 -4.52
N VAL A 249 10.48 -20.84 -4.20
CA VAL A 249 10.47 -20.19 -2.88
C VAL A 249 10.19 -21.19 -1.77
N VAL A 250 9.19 -22.05 -1.92
CA VAL A 250 8.84 -23.09 -0.94
C VAL A 250 9.99 -24.07 -0.76
N GLU A 251 10.65 -24.47 -1.86
CA GLU A 251 11.82 -25.34 -1.82
C GLU A 251 13.00 -24.71 -1.09
N THR A 252 13.27 -23.42 -1.38
CA THR A 252 14.33 -22.64 -0.69
C THR A 252 14.11 -22.59 0.81
N LEU A 253 12.86 -22.33 1.24
CA LEU A 253 12.50 -22.32 2.65
C LEU A 253 12.74 -23.69 3.30
N LYS A 254 12.30 -24.78 2.66
CA LYS A 254 12.55 -26.16 3.16
C LYS A 254 14.04 -26.48 3.24
N ASN A 255 14.82 -26.14 2.22
CA ASN A 255 16.25 -26.38 2.16
C ASN A 255 17.04 -25.57 3.21
N SER A 256 16.52 -24.40 3.62
CA SER A 256 17.09 -23.61 4.73
C SER A 256 16.79 -24.19 6.12
N GLY A 257 16.00 -25.26 6.19
CA GLY A 257 15.60 -25.92 7.44
C GLY A 257 14.33 -25.38 8.07
N ALA A 258 13.61 -24.46 7.41
CA ALA A 258 12.33 -23.97 7.89
C ALA A 258 11.26 -25.07 7.91
N ALA A 259 10.41 -25.08 8.92
CA ALA A 259 9.23 -25.93 8.97
C ALA A 259 8.13 -25.30 8.09
N VAL A 260 7.77 -26.00 7.01
CA VAL A 260 6.75 -25.51 6.06
C VAL A 260 5.52 -26.43 6.08
N SER A 261 4.34 -25.84 6.25
CA SER A 261 3.04 -26.54 6.27
C SER A 261 2.04 -25.80 5.40
N GLU A 262 1.03 -26.48 4.89
CA GLU A 262 -0.05 -25.88 4.12
C GLU A 262 -1.21 -25.45 5.03
N VAL A 263 -1.89 -24.37 4.65
CA VAL A 263 -3.15 -23.89 5.22
C VAL A 263 -4.09 -23.52 4.08
N ASP A 264 -5.39 -23.72 4.29
CA ASP A 264 -6.43 -23.37 3.33
C ASP A 264 -7.40 -22.39 3.99
N GLU A 265 -7.36 -21.13 3.57
CA GLU A 265 -8.09 -20.07 4.20
C GLU A 265 -9.45 -19.82 3.54
N PRO A 266 -10.45 -19.38 4.34
CA PRO A 266 -11.80 -19.18 3.83
C PRO A 266 -11.88 -17.98 2.88
N PRO A 267 -12.89 -17.96 1.97
CA PRO A 267 -13.21 -16.77 1.19
C PRO A 267 -13.70 -15.62 2.09
N THR A 268 -13.63 -14.42 1.58
CA THR A 268 -13.91 -13.17 2.32
C THR A 268 -15.07 -12.36 1.70
N PRO A 269 -16.30 -12.91 1.65
CA PRO A 269 -17.45 -12.25 1.04
C PRO A 269 -17.94 -11.02 1.78
N GLU A 270 -17.43 -10.76 2.98
CA GLU A 270 -17.84 -9.65 3.85
C GLU A 270 -17.30 -8.30 3.39
N LEU A 271 -16.14 -8.27 2.73
CA LEU A 271 -15.43 -7.05 2.36
C LEU A 271 -16.30 -6.04 1.60
N PRO A 272 -17.04 -6.41 0.52
CA PRO A 272 -17.83 -5.45 -0.24
C PRO A 272 -18.92 -4.77 0.57
N ALA A 273 -19.63 -5.49 1.45
CA ALA A 273 -20.69 -4.93 2.27
C ALA A 273 -20.14 -3.92 3.29
N ILE A 274 -18.99 -4.23 3.91
CA ILE A 274 -18.34 -3.34 4.87
C ILE A 274 -17.84 -2.08 4.17
N MET A 275 -17.11 -2.20 3.06
CA MET A 275 -16.61 -1.05 2.30
C MET A 275 -17.74 -0.16 1.79
N LYS A 276 -18.80 -0.75 1.23
CA LYS A 276 -19.98 -0.02 0.74
C LYS A 276 -20.61 0.84 1.84
N ARG A 277 -20.76 0.29 3.06
CA ARG A 277 -21.38 1.00 4.19
C ARG A 277 -20.48 2.10 4.75
N GLU A 278 -19.16 1.89 4.76
CA GLU A 278 -18.22 2.79 5.42
C GLU A 278 -17.71 3.92 4.53
N PHE A 279 -17.69 3.75 3.21
CA PHE A 279 -17.09 4.71 2.27
C PHE A 279 -17.74 6.09 2.33
N GLY A 280 -19.05 6.18 2.10
CA GLY A 280 -19.75 7.47 2.05
C GLY A 280 -19.63 8.28 3.34
N PRO A 281 -19.96 7.71 4.52
CA PRO A 281 -19.80 8.37 5.81
C PRO A 281 -18.36 8.77 6.12
N GLY A 282 -17.37 7.89 5.85
CA GLY A 282 -15.96 8.18 6.07
C GLY A 282 -15.45 9.33 5.19
N LEU A 283 -15.85 9.34 3.92
CA LEU A 283 -15.53 10.41 2.99
C LEU A 283 -16.15 11.74 3.43
N ALA A 284 -17.41 11.76 3.84
CA ALA A 284 -18.08 12.96 4.34
C ALA A 284 -17.44 13.49 5.62
N GLU A 285 -17.00 12.62 6.54
CA GLU A 285 -16.26 13.00 7.74
C GLU A 285 -14.93 13.70 7.37
N TYR A 286 -14.14 13.11 6.45
CA TYR A 286 -12.88 13.70 5.98
C TYR A 286 -13.14 15.06 5.32
N LEU A 287 -14.06 15.14 4.36
CA LEU A 287 -14.37 16.37 3.60
C LEU A 287 -14.94 17.47 4.51
N GLY A 288 -15.70 17.11 5.55
CA GLY A 288 -16.22 18.05 6.54
C GLY A 288 -15.12 18.79 7.33
N LYS A 289 -13.99 18.13 7.57
CA LYS A 289 -12.83 18.68 8.30
C LYS A 289 -11.87 19.48 7.41
N ASN A 290 -12.01 19.38 6.08
CA ASN A 290 -11.10 19.94 5.09
C ASN A 290 -11.75 21.05 4.25
N MET A 291 -10.95 21.75 3.43
CA MET A 291 -11.38 22.88 2.59
C MET A 291 -12.04 22.46 1.27
N ALA A 292 -12.27 21.17 1.07
CA ALA A 292 -12.95 20.67 -0.13
C ALA A 292 -14.30 21.37 -0.36
N LYS A 293 -14.62 21.68 -1.61
CA LYS A 293 -15.90 22.31 -1.97
C LYS A 293 -17.07 21.32 -1.87
N LEU A 294 -16.85 20.08 -2.30
CA LEU A 294 -17.82 18.99 -2.19
C LEU A 294 -17.64 18.34 -0.81
N LYS A 295 -18.74 18.00 -0.16
CA LYS A 295 -18.75 17.52 1.23
C LYS A 295 -19.30 16.11 1.41
N THR A 296 -19.97 15.58 0.38
CA THR A 296 -20.66 14.30 0.46
C THR A 296 -20.37 13.42 -0.76
N LEU A 297 -20.55 12.11 -0.60
CA LEU A 297 -20.48 11.18 -1.73
C LEU A 297 -21.50 11.53 -2.82
N LYS A 298 -22.69 11.97 -2.43
CA LYS A 298 -23.73 12.40 -3.37
C LYS A 298 -23.24 13.54 -4.27
N GLU A 299 -22.69 14.60 -3.71
CA GLU A 299 -22.15 15.73 -4.48
C GLU A 299 -21.00 15.30 -5.39
N ILE A 300 -20.17 14.33 -4.97
CA ILE A 300 -19.11 13.76 -5.82
C ILE A 300 -19.72 12.98 -6.99
N VAL A 301 -20.70 12.11 -6.74
CA VAL A 301 -21.40 11.38 -7.82
C VAL A 301 -22.07 12.35 -8.80
N GLU A 302 -22.76 13.37 -8.31
CA GLU A 302 -23.33 14.43 -9.16
C GLU A 302 -22.26 15.16 -9.99
N TYR A 303 -21.07 15.37 -9.44
CA TYR A 303 -19.93 15.93 -10.20
C TYR A 303 -19.46 14.97 -11.31
N PHE A 304 -19.39 13.66 -11.04
CA PHE A 304 -19.08 12.65 -12.07
C PHE A 304 -20.09 12.68 -13.21
N GLU A 305 -21.38 12.71 -12.88
CA GLU A 305 -22.48 12.73 -13.85
C GLU A 305 -22.54 14.02 -14.68
N ALA A 306 -22.12 15.14 -14.09
CA ALA A 306 -22.01 16.42 -14.79
C ALA A 306 -20.78 16.51 -15.73
N HIS A 307 -19.77 15.61 -15.57
CA HIS A 307 -18.53 15.64 -16.33
C HIS A 307 -18.17 14.24 -16.90
N PRO A 308 -19.08 13.57 -17.64
CA PRO A 308 -18.92 12.16 -18.00
C PRO A 308 -17.67 11.89 -18.85
N ASP A 309 -17.30 12.79 -19.76
CA ASP A 309 -16.16 12.63 -20.67
C ASP A 309 -14.81 12.53 -19.93
N THR A 310 -14.70 13.16 -18.76
CA THR A 310 -13.46 13.18 -17.97
C THR A 310 -13.51 12.23 -16.78
N MET A 311 -14.69 12.08 -16.14
CA MET A 311 -14.83 11.36 -14.88
C MET A 311 -15.23 9.89 -15.08
N MET A 312 -15.92 9.54 -16.19
CA MET A 312 -16.54 8.22 -16.36
C MET A 312 -15.88 7.37 -17.43
N LYS A 313 -14.60 7.61 -17.78
CA LYS A 313 -13.90 6.87 -18.84
C LYS A 313 -13.97 5.35 -18.67
N TYR A 314 -13.96 4.87 -17.43
CA TYR A 314 -14.05 3.44 -17.09
C TYR A 314 -15.32 3.08 -16.31
N GLY A 315 -16.32 4.00 -16.30
CA GLY A 315 -17.51 3.87 -15.46
C GLY A 315 -17.27 4.32 -14.01
N TYR A 316 -18.27 4.12 -13.15
CA TYR A 316 -18.25 4.55 -11.74
C TYR A 316 -19.13 3.65 -10.85
N ASP A 317 -19.21 2.37 -11.20
CA ASP A 317 -20.10 1.38 -10.60
C ASP A 317 -19.90 1.20 -9.09
N LEU A 318 -18.68 1.32 -8.60
CA LEU A 318 -18.40 1.21 -7.15
C LEU A 318 -18.85 2.46 -6.40
N LEU A 319 -18.56 3.67 -6.92
CA LEU A 319 -19.03 4.92 -6.33
C LEU A 319 -20.56 4.99 -6.29
N HIS A 320 -21.19 4.66 -7.42
CA HIS A 320 -22.66 4.64 -7.52
C HIS A 320 -23.25 3.56 -6.58
N GLY A 321 -22.61 2.39 -6.51
CA GLY A 321 -23.03 1.29 -5.62
C GLY A 321 -22.90 1.60 -4.12
N ALA A 322 -22.03 2.54 -3.76
CA ALA A 322 -21.87 3.02 -2.37
C ALA A 322 -22.85 4.18 -2.03
N LEU A 323 -23.50 4.79 -3.04
CA LEU A 323 -24.55 5.77 -2.85
C LEU A 323 -25.88 5.03 -2.70
N TYR A 324 -26.49 5.10 -1.54
CA TYR A 324 -27.82 4.55 -1.25
C TYR A 324 -28.72 5.63 -0.66
N ASP A 325 -30.02 5.53 -0.89
CA ASP A 325 -31.02 6.44 -0.36
C ASP A 325 -31.60 5.95 0.99
N GLU A 326 -32.42 6.79 1.62
CA GLU A 326 -33.04 6.47 2.92
C GLU A 326 -33.86 5.16 2.89
N SER A 327 -34.43 4.78 1.72
CA SER A 327 -35.22 3.54 1.60
C SER A 327 -34.38 2.27 1.63
N GLN A 328 -33.06 2.39 1.36
CA GLN A 328 -32.11 1.29 1.34
C GLN A 328 -31.27 1.20 2.61
N GLU A 329 -31.35 2.21 3.50
CA GLU A 329 -30.47 2.34 4.67
C GLU A 329 -30.58 1.13 5.61
N ASP A 330 -31.80 0.68 5.92
CA ASP A 330 -32.01 -0.48 6.79
C ASP A 330 -31.42 -1.76 6.20
N VAL A 331 -31.55 -1.97 4.90
CA VAL A 331 -30.99 -3.15 4.20
C VAL A 331 -29.46 -3.13 4.22
N VAL A 332 -28.87 -1.98 3.91
CA VAL A 332 -27.41 -1.80 3.90
C VAL A 332 -26.84 -1.97 5.31
N GLU A 333 -27.53 -1.45 6.31
CA GLU A 333 -27.12 -1.61 7.72
C GLU A 333 -27.22 -3.07 8.18
N GLU A 334 -28.29 -3.80 7.82
CA GLU A 334 -28.45 -5.23 8.15
C GLU A 334 -27.33 -6.07 7.52
N GLU A 335 -27.03 -5.83 6.23
CA GLU A 335 -25.92 -6.49 5.51
C GLU A 335 -24.57 -6.20 6.17
N TYR A 336 -24.35 -4.94 6.56
CA TYR A 336 -23.13 -4.50 7.25
C TYR A 336 -22.97 -5.21 8.60
N GLN A 337 -24.00 -5.23 9.43
CA GLN A 337 -23.97 -5.88 10.76
C GLN A 337 -23.73 -7.39 10.63
N LYS A 338 -24.34 -8.03 9.65
CA LYS A 338 -24.10 -9.45 9.35
C LYS A 338 -22.65 -9.69 8.93
N ALA A 339 -22.12 -8.84 8.06
CA ALA A 339 -20.74 -8.92 7.60
C ALA A 339 -19.74 -8.69 8.74
N MET A 340 -19.99 -7.70 9.60
CA MET A 340 -19.14 -7.43 10.78
C MET A 340 -19.14 -8.57 11.79
N LYS A 341 -20.29 -9.23 12.00
CA LYS A 341 -20.37 -10.43 12.85
C LYS A 341 -19.59 -11.60 12.24
N SER A 342 -19.78 -11.88 10.95
CA SER A 342 -19.05 -12.94 10.25
C SER A 342 -17.54 -12.65 10.31
N ARG A 343 -17.11 -11.41 10.06
CA ARG A 343 -15.72 -10.98 10.19
C ARG A 343 -15.16 -11.30 11.58
N ALA A 344 -15.89 -10.99 12.66
CA ALA A 344 -15.43 -11.26 14.02
C ALA A 344 -15.20 -12.76 14.27
N ASP A 345 -16.04 -13.62 13.71
CA ASP A 345 -15.88 -15.08 13.82
C ASP A 345 -14.72 -15.59 12.95
N GLN A 346 -14.52 -15.04 11.73
CA GLN A 346 -13.38 -15.37 10.88
C GLN A 346 -12.04 -14.94 11.52
N ILE A 347 -11.95 -13.75 12.12
CA ILE A 347 -10.75 -13.31 12.84
C ILE A 347 -10.33 -14.34 13.88
N LYS A 348 -11.26 -14.82 14.71
CA LYS A 348 -10.97 -15.83 15.75
C LYS A 348 -10.44 -17.11 15.12
N LYS A 349 -11.12 -17.62 14.07
CA LYS A 349 -10.75 -18.87 13.39
C LYS A 349 -9.36 -18.76 12.77
N VAL A 350 -9.15 -17.73 11.94
CA VAL A 350 -7.89 -17.54 11.22
C VAL A 350 -6.73 -17.31 12.20
N THR A 351 -6.92 -16.44 13.20
CA THR A 351 -5.88 -16.17 14.21
C THR A 351 -5.47 -17.44 14.96
N GLU A 352 -6.43 -18.28 15.35
CA GLU A 352 -6.14 -19.54 16.05
C GLU A 352 -5.39 -20.53 15.16
N GLU A 353 -5.74 -20.59 13.86
CA GLU A 353 -5.12 -21.49 12.92
C GLU A 353 -3.65 -21.15 12.62
N ILE A 354 -3.36 -19.84 12.52
CA ILE A 354 -2.00 -19.38 12.11
C ILE A 354 -1.13 -18.86 13.26
N LYS A 355 -1.61 -18.81 14.51
CA LYS A 355 -0.89 -18.18 15.65
C LYS A 355 0.51 -18.73 15.91
N ASP A 356 0.73 -19.99 15.57
CA ASP A 356 1.99 -20.67 15.81
C ASP A 356 3.01 -20.48 14.69
N TYR A 357 2.65 -19.90 13.56
CA TYR A 357 3.54 -19.62 12.45
C TYR A 357 4.20 -18.25 12.60
N ASP A 358 5.41 -18.09 12.07
CA ASP A 358 6.10 -16.80 11.99
C ASP A 358 5.57 -15.96 10.84
N ALA A 359 5.18 -16.63 9.75
CA ALA A 359 4.53 -16.01 8.60
C ALA A 359 3.68 -17.02 7.83
N VAL A 360 2.71 -16.49 7.08
CA VAL A 360 1.93 -17.21 6.07
C VAL A 360 2.31 -16.68 4.70
N LEU A 361 2.80 -17.54 3.81
CA LEU A 361 3.09 -17.23 2.42
C LEU A 361 1.81 -17.29 1.59
N ILE A 362 1.47 -16.21 0.91
CA ILE A 362 0.34 -16.11 -0.02
C ILE A 362 0.79 -16.66 -1.38
N THR A 363 0.13 -17.74 -1.86
CA THR A 363 0.41 -18.30 -3.18
C THR A 363 -0.68 -18.03 -4.21
N GLY A 364 -1.89 -17.65 -3.81
CA GLY A 364 -2.99 -17.27 -4.69
C GLY A 364 -3.72 -16.01 -4.20
N PRO A 365 -4.63 -15.43 -5.00
CA PRO A 365 -5.41 -14.28 -4.59
C PRO A 365 -6.23 -14.56 -3.31
N THR A 366 -6.01 -13.78 -2.26
CA THR A 366 -6.76 -13.85 -1.00
C THR A 366 -6.86 -12.45 -0.38
N TYR A 367 -7.89 -12.21 0.43
CA TYR A 367 -8.07 -10.99 1.21
C TYR A 367 -8.25 -11.26 2.71
N VAL A 368 -8.00 -12.49 3.15
CA VAL A 368 -8.21 -12.90 4.54
C VAL A 368 -7.35 -12.10 5.51
N ASN A 369 -6.11 -11.80 5.14
CA ASN A 369 -5.20 -10.95 5.87
C ASN A 369 -5.76 -9.52 6.06
N HIS A 370 -6.45 -8.96 5.04
CA HIS A 370 -7.12 -7.66 5.12
C HIS A 370 -8.40 -7.73 5.95
N LEU A 371 -9.24 -8.74 5.70
CA LEU A 371 -10.45 -8.98 6.48
C LEU A 371 -10.13 -9.05 7.98
N CYS A 372 -9.06 -9.74 8.34
CA CYS A 372 -8.62 -9.90 9.72
C CYS A 372 -7.79 -8.73 10.26
N GLY A 373 -7.43 -7.75 9.43
CA GLY A 373 -6.61 -6.60 9.84
C GLY A 373 -5.16 -6.95 10.13
N LEU A 374 -4.66 -8.07 9.62
CA LEU A 374 -3.31 -8.59 9.90
C LEU A 374 -2.22 -7.81 9.15
N PRO A 375 -1.01 -7.68 9.72
CA PRO A 375 0.13 -7.11 9.03
C PRO A 375 0.50 -7.97 7.82
N THR A 376 0.83 -7.32 6.71
CA THR A 376 1.22 -7.99 5.46
C THR A 376 2.43 -7.29 4.87
N ILE A 377 3.43 -8.03 4.47
CA ILE A 377 4.65 -7.50 3.84
C ILE A 377 4.94 -8.21 2.52
N THR A 378 5.22 -7.41 1.50
CA THR A 378 5.77 -7.89 0.23
C THR A 378 7.28 -7.87 0.31
N VAL A 379 7.90 -8.98 -0.05
CA VAL A 379 9.36 -9.20 -0.06
C VAL A 379 9.79 -9.43 -1.51
N ALA A 380 10.58 -8.53 -2.05
CA ALA A 380 11.13 -8.67 -3.39
C ALA A 380 12.33 -9.63 -3.38
N SER A 381 12.40 -10.50 -4.37
CA SER A 381 13.56 -11.39 -4.61
C SER A 381 14.56 -10.70 -5.53
N GLY A 382 15.71 -11.32 -5.73
CA GLY A 382 16.64 -10.93 -6.79
C GLY A 382 16.18 -11.39 -8.18
N SER A 383 15.37 -12.48 -8.28
CA SER A 383 14.94 -13.09 -9.55
C SER A 383 14.04 -12.17 -10.37
N LEU A 384 14.24 -12.17 -11.69
CA LEU A 384 13.38 -11.44 -12.64
C LEU A 384 12.37 -12.38 -13.29
N ASP A 385 11.18 -11.85 -13.59
CA ASP A 385 10.22 -12.53 -14.46
C ASP A 385 10.56 -12.35 -15.95
N SER A 386 9.79 -12.95 -16.83
CA SER A 386 9.96 -12.84 -18.29
C SER A 386 9.80 -11.42 -18.84
N ASN A 387 9.28 -10.49 -18.04
CA ASN A 387 9.17 -9.06 -18.39
C ASN A 387 10.32 -8.23 -17.84
N GLY A 388 11.25 -8.81 -17.10
CA GLY A 388 12.36 -8.11 -16.45
C GLY A 388 11.98 -7.41 -15.14
N VAL A 389 10.80 -7.72 -14.59
CA VAL A 389 10.37 -7.21 -13.28
C VAL A 389 10.87 -8.15 -12.18
N ARG A 390 11.40 -7.62 -11.08
CA ARG A 390 11.77 -8.44 -9.92
C ARG A 390 10.55 -9.17 -9.39
N GLN A 391 10.66 -10.47 -9.22
CA GLN A 391 9.61 -11.26 -8.60
C GLN A 391 9.55 -10.99 -7.09
N ALA A 392 8.37 -11.05 -6.51
CA ALA A 392 8.17 -10.80 -5.09
C ALA A 392 7.12 -11.74 -4.52
N ILE A 393 7.16 -11.96 -3.21
CA ILE A 393 6.17 -12.75 -2.47
C ILE A 393 5.46 -11.88 -1.45
N MET A 394 4.28 -12.30 -0.99
CA MET A 394 3.58 -11.67 0.13
C MET A 394 3.54 -12.62 1.33
N LEU A 395 3.87 -12.06 2.49
CA LEU A 395 3.81 -12.73 3.78
C LEU A 395 2.88 -11.97 4.71
N TYR A 396 2.09 -12.66 5.53
CA TYR A 396 1.34 -12.05 6.63
C TYR A 396 1.40 -12.93 7.88
N GLY A 397 0.99 -12.39 9.03
CA GLY A 397 1.04 -13.13 10.28
C GLY A 397 0.22 -12.46 11.37
N THR A 398 0.09 -13.10 12.53
CA THR A 398 -0.64 -12.57 13.69
C THR A 398 0.21 -11.65 14.56
N ASP A 399 1.53 -11.80 14.53
CA ASP A 399 2.50 -11.02 15.29
C ASP A 399 3.42 -10.25 14.33
N GLU A 400 3.39 -8.92 14.40
CA GLU A 400 4.15 -8.06 13.48
C GLU A 400 5.67 -8.26 13.62
N TYR A 401 6.19 -8.49 14.83
CA TYR A 401 7.62 -8.63 15.06
C TYR A 401 8.17 -9.95 14.51
N ARG A 402 7.42 -11.05 14.73
CA ARG A 402 7.75 -12.36 14.15
C ARG A 402 7.70 -12.30 12.62
N LEU A 403 6.65 -11.71 12.06
CA LEU A 403 6.50 -11.53 10.62
C LEU A 403 7.68 -10.74 10.02
N TYR A 404 8.05 -9.60 10.61
CA TYR A 404 9.13 -8.77 10.07
C TYR A 404 10.49 -9.44 10.21
N SER A 405 10.73 -10.15 11.30
CA SER A 405 11.92 -10.95 11.50
C SER A 405 12.03 -12.08 10.46
N ALA A 406 10.92 -12.77 10.17
CA ALA A 406 10.84 -13.77 9.12
C ALA A 406 11.07 -13.15 7.72
N ALA A 407 10.45 -11.99 7.43
CA ALA A 407 10.59 -11.30 6.15
C ALA A 407 12.06 -10.91 5.86
N LEU A 408 12.80 -10.42 6.86
CA LEU A 408 14.23 -10.13 6.72
C LEU A 408 15.04 -11.39 6.37
N THR A 409 14.73 -12.52 6.99
CA THR A 409 15.39 -13.80 6.72
C THR A 409 15.04 -14.31 5.32
N VAL A 410 13.76 -14.26 4.96
CA VAL A 410 13.29 -14.70 3.64
C VAL A 410 13.89 -13.85 2.52
N GLU A 411 13.98 -12.52 2.70
CA GLU A 411 14.68 -11.64 1.74
C GLU A 411 16.14 -12.08 1.54
N GLN A 412 16.86 -12.39 2.62
CA GLN A 412 18.23 -12.87 2.54
C GLN A 412 18.34 -14.19 1.77
N LEU A 413 17.47 -15.16 2.06
CA LEU A 413 17.44 -16.46 1.39
C LEU A 413 17.20 -16.31 -0.12
N LEU A 414 16.19 -15.53 -0.50
CA LEU A 414 15.82 -15.31 -1.91
C LEU A 414 16.92 -14.56 -2.70
N ASN A 415 17.74 -13.74 -2.04
CA ASN A 415 18.85 -13.02 -2.68
C ASN A 415 20.18 -13.79 -2.65
N MET A 416 20.32 -14.85 -1.86
CA MET A 416 21.53 -15.69 -1.83
C MET A 416 21.56 -16.72 -2.96
N GLU A 417 20.41 -17.26 -3.37
CA GLU A 417 20.32 -18.24 -4.44
C GLU A 417 20.80 -17.70 -5.79
N GLU A 418 20.52 -16.44 -6.10
CA GLU A 418 20.99 -15.84 -7.36
C GLU A 418 22.50 -15.79 -7.50
N LYS A 419 23.25 -15.63 -6.40
CA LYS A 419 24.71 -15.61 -6.46
C LYS A 419 25.27 -16.98 -6.83
N ASN A 420 24.55 -18.06 -6.51
CA ASN A 420 24.94 -19.44 -6.81
C ASN A 420 24.56 -19.86 -8.23
N ASP A 421 23.54 -19.26 -8.84
CA ASP A 421 23.11 -19.55 -10.24
C ASP A 421 24.04 -18.90 -11.29
N TYR A 422 24.92 -17.98 -10.87
CA TYR A 422 25.90 -17.28 -11.74
C TYR A 422 27.37 -17.70 -11.52
N GLU A 423 27.67 -18.61 -10.55
CA GLU A 423 28.97 -19.27 -10.37
C GLU A 423 28.97 -20.66 -11.01
#